data_b09f10f91e067d4a66d7fbcb575e20f3
#
_entry.id   b09f10f91e067d4a66d7fbcb575e20f3
#
_cell.length_a   1.000
_cell.length_b   1.000
_cell.length_c   1.000
_cell.angle_alpha   90.00
_cell.angle_beta   90.00
_cell.angle_gamma   90.00
#
_symmetry.space_group_name_H-M   'P 1'
#
loop_
_entity.id
_entity.type
_entity.pdbx_description
1 polymer ?
#
loop_
_entity_poly.entity_id
_entity_poly.type
_entity_poly.pdbx_seq_one_letter_code
_entity_poly.pdbx_strand_id
1 'polypeptide(L)'
;TSGTRIIANPNCRKMLNRGQEMKNSDVLQLADDMKLEAVPAYNTTPGRDKFHPKGRDNGYILTLGGTRIYIAGDTEDIPELNQMKDIDIAFLPVNQPYTMTPEQAIRATQIIKPHILYPYHYGNTDINKVKEGLKNEKTTEVRIRALQ
;
A
#
# COMPACT_ATOMS: atom_id res chain seq x y z
N THR A 1 -16.41 -3.22 17.38
CA THR A 1 -16.76 -4.31 18.32
C THR A 1 -15.68 -4.43 19.38
N SER A 2 -16.01 -4.91 20.59
CA SER A 2 -15.09 -4.99 21.73
C SER A 2 -13.90 -5.95 21.52
N GLY A 3 -13.92 -6.81 20.52
CA GLY A 3 -12.85 -7.77 20.20
C GLY A 3 -11.94 -7.35 19.01
N THR A 4 -12.13 -6.18 18.42
CA THR A 4 -11.31 -5.75 17.28
C THR A 4 -9.94 -5.28 17.74
N ARG A 5 -8.87 -5.91 17.25
CA ARG A 5 -7.49 -5.45 17.43
C ARG A 5 -7.20 -4.33 16.43
N ILE A 6 -6.79 -3.17 16.94
CA ILE A 6 -6.42 -2.00 16.14
C ILE A 6 -4.90 -1.91 16.10
N ILE A 7 -4.35 -1.77 14.90
CA ILE A 7 -2.92 -1.54 14.65
C ILE A 7 -2.82 -0.25 13.85
N ALA A 8 -1.94 0.65 14.26
CA ALA A 8 -1.84 1.97 13.66
C ALA A 8 -0.41 2.53 13.75
N ASN A 9 -0.09 3.48 12.87
CA ASN A 9 1.13 4.27 13.01
C ASN A 9 1.08 5.14 14.29
N PRO A 10 2.21 5.72 14.75
CA PRO A 10 2.27 6.50 15.98
C PRO A 10 1.25 7.64 16.04
N ASN A 11 1.08 8.38 14.94
CA ASN A 11 0.14 9.51 14.90
C ASN A 11 -1.31 9.06 15.02
N CYS A 12 -1.71 8.06 14.24
CA CYS A 12 -3.05 7.49 14.31
C CYS A 12 -3.32 6.85 15.69
N ARG A 13 -2.33 6.14 16.26
CA ARG A 13 -2.43 5.56 17.61
C ARG A 13 -2.69 6.64 18.65
N LYS A 14 -1.95 7.78 18.58
CA LYS A 14 -2.12 8.92 19.46
C LYS A 14 -3.52 9.54 19.33
N MET A 15 -3.99 9.76 18.10
CA MET A 15 -5.31 10.35 17.84
C MET A 15 -6.46 9.45 18.30
N LEU A 16 -6.35 8.14 18.06
CA LEU A 16 -7.37 7.16 18.47
C LEU A 16 -7.37 6.88 19.97
N ASN A 17 -6.29 7.23 20.66
CA ASN A 17 -6.04 6.90 22.06
C ASN A 17 -6.24 5.42 22.42
N ARG A 18 -6.07 4.54 21.45
CA ARG A 18 -6.20 3.06 21.59
C ARG A 18 -5.52 2.34 20.44
N GLY A 19 -5.30 1.03 20.60
CA GLY A 19 -4.67 0.17 19.60
C GLY A 19 -3.18 -0.03 19.88
N GLN A 20 -2.56 -0.89 19.08
CA GLN A 20 -1.13 -1.18 19.10
C GLN A 20 -0.42 -0.31 18.09
N GLU A 21 0.67 0.35 18.52
CA GLU A 21 1.52 1.14 17.64
C GLU A 21 2.44 0.23 16.82
N MET A 22 2.62 0.56 15.53
CA MET A 22 3.66 0.02 14.67
C MET A 22 4.33 1.17 13.90
N LYS A 23 5.65 1.15 13.83
CA LYS A 23 6.49 2.07 13.03
C LYS A 23 7.01 1.34 11.78
N ASN A 24 7.50 2.09 10.81
CA ASN A 24 8.18 1.49 9.66
C ASN A 24 9.25 0.50 10.12
N SER A 25 9.31 -0.66 9.49
CA SER A 25 10.18 -1.81 9.77
C SER A 25 9.77 -2.67 10.98
N ASP A 26 8.71 -2.33 11.70
CA ASP A 26 8.19 -3.21 12.74
C ASP A 26 7.53 -4.45 12.12
N VAL A 27 7.68 -5.57 12.82
CA VAL A 27 7.06 -6.86 12.46
C VAL A 27 6.27 -7.37 13.65
N LEU A 28 5.05 -7.82 13.40
CA LEU A 28 4.13 -8.31 14.43
C LEU A 28 3.57 -9.66 14.02
N GLN A 29 3.80 -10.69 14.84
CA GLN A 29 3.13 -11.99 14.72
C GLN A 29 1.72 -11.86 15.33
N LEU A 30 0.70 -12.08 14.51
CA LEU A 30 -0.71 -11.97 14.93
C LEU A 30 -1.31 -13.32 15.32
N ALA A 31 -0.90 -14.39 14.62
CA ALA A 31 -1.23 -15.79 14.86
C ALA A 31 -0.14 -16.67 14.21
N ASP A 32 -0.19 -17.98 14.37
CA ASP A 32 0.84 -18.90 13.85
C ASP A 32 1.09 -18.73 12.35
N ASP A 33 0.03 -18.49 11.58
CA ASP A 33 0.04 -18.31 10.12
C ASP A 33 -0.21 -16.86 9.66
N MET A 34 -0.23 -15.89 10.60
CA MET A 34 -0.56 -14.50 10.31
C MET A 34 0.51 -13.53 10.85
N LYS A 35 1.21 -12.85 9.94
CA LYS A 35 2.25 -11.87 10.24
C LYS A 35 1.93 -10.53 9.57
N LEU A 36 2.20 -9.41 10.26
CA LEU A 36 2.07 -8.06 9.75
C LEU A 36 3.44 -7.35 9.78
N GLU A 37 3.85 -6.77 8.66
CA GLU A 37 5.07 -6.00 8.50
C GLU A 37 4.68 -4.56 8.16
N ALA A 38 5.13 -3.58 8.94
CA ALA A 38 4.93 -2.17 8.60
C ALA A 38 6.06 -1.69 7.69
N VAL A 39 5.68 -1.12 6.55
CA VAL A 39 6.61 -0.61 5.53
C VAL A 39 6.41 0.89 5.33
N PRO A 40 7.41 1.63 4.80
CA PRO A 40 7.24 3.05 4.53
C PRO A 40 6.11 3.35 3.54
N ALA A 41 5.38 4.45 3.81
CA ALA A 41 4.43 5.05 2.89
C ALA A 41 4.66 6.58 2.92
N TYR A 42 5.01 7.19 1.78
CA TYR A 42 5.25 8.62 1.68
C TYR A 42 5.27 9.11 0.23
N ASN A 43 5.25 10.44 0.04
CA ASN A 43 5.37 11.06 -1.27
C ASN A 43 6.78 11.59 -1.50
N THR A 44 7.27 11.46 -2.75
CA THR A 44 8.61 11.88 -3.18
C THR A 44 8.58 13.09 -4.11
N THR A 45 7.43 13.35 -4.76
CA THR A 45 7.27 14.48 -5.69
C THR A 45 7.34 15.81 -4.93
N PRO A 46 8.19 16.77 -5.33
CA PRO A 46 8.26 18.09 -4.70
C PRO A 46 6.91 18.78 -4.59
N GLY A 47 6.58 19.26 -3.38
CA GLY A 47 5.30 19.91 -3.08
C GLY A 47 4.14 18.95 -2.76
N ARG A 48 4.31 17.64 -2.99
CA ARG A 48 3.35 16.60 -2.62
C ARG A 48 3.76 15.85 -1.36
N ASP A 49 5.04 15.92 -0.98
CA ASP A 49 5.60 15.39 0.26
C ASP A 49 4.91 15.93 1.53
N LYS A 50 4.36 17.15 1.46
CA LYS A 50 3.57 17.73 2.55
C LYS A 50 2.31 16.93 2.92
N PHE A 51 1.73 16.19 1.98
CA PHE A 51 0.55 15.35 2.24
C PHE A 51 0.95 14.11 3.03
N HIS A 52 2.01 13.43 2.59
CA HIS A 52 2.53 12.20 3.20
C HIS A 52 4.06 12.30 3.33
N PRO A 53 4.57 12.97 4.40
CA PRO A 53 6.00 13.12 4.60
C PRO A 53 6.66 11.79 4.98
N LYS A 54 7.91 11.61 4.56
CA LYS A 54 8.70 10.40 4.84
C LYS A 54 8.81 10.16 6.36
N GLY A 55 8.59 8.90 6.76
CA GLY A 55 8.75 8.43 8.14
C GLY A 55 7.51 8.63 9.03
N ARG A 56 6.41 9.21 8.51
CA ARG A 56 5.18 9.42 9.28
C ARG A 56 4.19 8.26 9.14
N ASP A 57 3.96 7.81 7.91
CA ASP A 57 2.88 6.90 7.59
C ASP A 57 3.40 5.49 7.28
N ASN A 58 2.53 4.49 7.41
CA ASN A 58 2.82 3.10 7.11
C ASN A 58 1.96 2.61 5.94
N GLY A 59 2.59 1.84 5.05
CA GLY A 59 1.96 0.73 4.37
C GLY A 59 2.11 -0.55 5.20
N TYR A 60 1.46 -1.63 4.78
CA TYR A 60 1.53 -2.91 5.49
C TYR A 60 1.66 -4.07 4.50
N ILE A 61 2.46 -5.08 4.88
CA ILE A 61 2.45 -6.39 4.23
C ILE A 61 1.86 -7.37 5.23
N LEU A 62 0.67 -7.89 4.91
CA LEU A 62 0.02 -8.95 5.66
C LEU A 62 0.36 -10.29 5.00
N THR A 63 0.99 -11.18 5.76
CA THR A 63 1.13 -12.59 5.36
C THR A 63 0.04 -13.39 6.08
N LEU A 64 -0.76 -14.13 5.32
CA LEU A 64 -1.84 -14.97 5.82
C LEU A 64 -1.83 -16.31 5.10
N GLY A 65 -1.55 -17.39 5.82
CA GLY A 65 -1.48 -18.74 5.25
C GLY A 65 -0.51 -18.83 4.07
N GLY A 66 0.62 -18.11 4.12
CA GLY A 66 1.61 -18.04 3.04
C GLY A 66 1.33 -16.99 1.95
N THR A 67 0.10 -16.47 1.83
CA THR A 67 -0.24 -15.39 0.89
C THR A 67 0.24 -14.05 1.42
N ARG A 68 1.00 -13.29 0.62
CA ARG A 68 1.53 -11.96 0.97
C ARG A 68 0.72 -10.86 0.30
N ILE A 69 0.10 -10.02 1.12
CA ILE A 69 -0.81 -8.96 0.69
C ILE A 69 -0.18 -7.62 1.05
N TYR A 70 0.17 -6.81 0.06
CA TYR A 70 0.68 -5.45 0.26
C TYR A 70 -0.47 -4.45 0.17
N ILE A 71 -0.67 -3.69 1.24
CA ILE A 71 -1.60 -2.55 1.32
C ILE A 71 -0.73 -1.31 1.47
N ALA A 72 -0.59 -0.55 0.39
CA ALA A 72 0.43 0.50 0.30
C ALA A 72 0.20 1.67 1.27
N GLY A 73 -1.05 1.93 1.68
CA GLY A 73 -1.39 3.19 2.34
C GLY A 73 -1.29 4.35 1.34
N ASP A 74 -1.20 5.56 1.85
CA ASP A 74 -1.06 6.74 0.99
C ASP A 74 0.42 7.00 0.70
N THR A 75 0.84 6.70 -0.51
CA THR A 75 2.24 6.75 -0.95
C THR A 75 2.36 7.01 -2.45
N GLU A 76 3.53 7.42 -2.88
CA GLU A 76 3.98 7.35 -4.27
C GLU A 76 4.83 6.09 -4.51
N ASP A 77 5.40 5.95 -5.74
CA ASP A 77 6.29 4.87 -6.14
C ASP A 77 7.70 5.05 -5.54
N ILE A 78 7.80 4.81 -4.24
CA ILE A 78 9.01 5.04 -3.44
C ILE A 78 10.12 4.00 -3.71
N PRO A 79 11.41 4.35 -3.50
CA PRO A 79 12.53 3.44 -3.75
C PRO A 79 12.46 2.11 -2.98
N GLU A 80 11.86 2.12 -1.79
CA GLU A 80 11.72 0.94 -0.93
C GLU A 80 10.85 -0.17 -1.56
N LEU A 81 10.06 0.12 -2.60
CA LEU A 81 9.32 -0.90 -3.37
C LEU A 81 10.24 -1.97 -3.97
N ASN A 82 11.50 -1.63 -4.29
CA ASN A 82 12.49 -2.58 -4.80
C ASN A 82 12.85 -3.70 -3.79
N GLN A 83 12.56 -3.49 -2.51
CA GLN A 83 12.82 -4.46 -1.45
C GLN A 83 11.65 -5.42 -1.22
N MET A 84 10.48 -5.10 -1.77
CA MET A 84 9.28 -5.93 -1.65
C MET A 84 9.37 -7.13 -2.58
N LYS A 85 9.30 -8.33 -2.03
CA LYS A 85 9.42 -9.59 -2.77
C LYS A 85 8.22 -10.48 -2.48
N ASP A 86 7.90 -11.32 -3.45
CA ASP A 86 6.89 -12.38 -3.33
C ASP A 86 5.54 -11.82 -2.86
N ILE A 87 5.11 -10.71 -3.46
CA ILE A 87 3.79 -10.12 -3.20
C ILE A 87 2.76 -10.80 -4.11
N ASP A 88 1.78 -11.46 -3.52
CA ASP A 88 0.70 -12.09 -4.27
C ASP A 88 -0.37 -11.08 -4.67
N ILE A 89 -0.74 -10.19 -3.74
CA ILE A 89 -1.79 -9.21 -3.96
C ILE A 89 -1.26 -7.82 -3.52
N ALA A 90 -1.40 -6.83 -4.39
CA ALA A 90 -1.07 -5.45 -4.06
C ALA A 90 -2.31 -4.55 -4.18
N PHE A 91 -2.49 -3.70 -3.17
CA PHE A 91 -3.40 -2.57 -3.19
C PHE A 91 -2.58 -1.28 -3.31
N LEU A 92 -2.69 -0.58 -4.45
CA LEU A 92 -1.95 0.66 -4.71
C LEU A 92 -2.90 1.85 -4.83
N PRO A 93 -2.65 2.97 -4.11
CA PRO A 93 -3.49 4.15 -4.17
C PRO A 93 -3.22 4.93 -5.46
N VAL A 94 -4.27 5.44 -6.11
CA VAL A 94 -4.15 6.20 -7.38
C VAL A 94 -4.98 7.47 -7.31
N ASN A 95 -4.73 8.34 -6.33
CA ASN A 95 -5.51 9.55 -6.09
C ASN A 95 -4.67 10.82 -6.22
N GLN A 96 -4.88 11.55 -7.31
CA GLN A 96 -4.21 12.82 -7.54
C GLN A 96 -4.88 13.99 -6.78
N PRO A 97 -4.10 14.91 -6.18
CA PRO A 97 -2.62 14.99 -6.14
C PRO A 97 -1.97 14.29 -4.93
N TYR A 98 -2.69 13.47 -4.19
CA TYR A 98 -2.33 13.01 -2.85
C TYR A 98 -1.42 11.78 -2.84
N THR A 99 -1.57 10.90 -3.83
CA THR A 99 -0.86 9.62 -3.94
C THR A 99 -0.34 9.41 -5.35
N MET A 100 -0.22 8.17 -5.83
CA MET A 100 0.32 7.84 -7.16
C MET A 100 -0.50 8.45 -8.31
N THR A 101 0.18 8.87 -9.38
CA THR A 101 -0.43 8.98 -10.70
C THR A 101 -0.65 7.58 -11.29
N PRO A 102 -1.48 7.43 -12.34
CA PRO A 102 -1.56 6.15 -13.05
C PRO A 102 -0.20 5.62 -13.52
N GLU A 103 0.69 6.50 -14.00
CA GLU A 103 2.05 6.14 -14.45
C GLU A 103 2.94 5.68 -13.29
N GLN A 104 2.81 6.31 -12.11
CA GLN A 104 3.50 5.87 -10.90
C GLN A 104 3.00 4.49 -10.45
N ALA A 105 1.69 4.26 -10.47
CA ALA A 105 1.11 2.96 -10.13
C ALA A 105 1.54 1.84 -11.10
N ILE A 106 1.67 2.15 -12.39
CA ILE A 106 2.21 1.23 -13.41
C ILE A 106 3.66 0.88 -13.06
N ARG A 107 4.53 1.87 -12.80
CA ARG A 107 5.93 1.62 -12.42
C ARG A 107 6.03 0.82 -11.12
N ALA A 108 5.26 1.20 -10.09
CA ALA A 108 5.21 0.46 -8.83
C ALA A 108 4.84 -1.01 -9.04
N THR A 109 3.84 -1.29 -9.88
CA THR A 109 3.42 -2.65 -10.23
C THR A 109 4.55 -3.42 -10.93
N GLN A 110 5.25 -2.79 -11.87
CA GLN A 110 6.38 -3.40 -12.58
C GLN A 110 7.59 -3.69 -11.68
N ILE A 111 7.76 -2.93 -10.60
CA ILE A 111 8.79 -3.17 -9.57
C ILE A 111 8.39 -4.32 -8.65
N ILE A 112 7.19 -4.28 -8.10
CA ILE A 112 6.69 -5.26 -7.11
C ILE A 112 6.36 -6.60 -7.78
N LYS A 113 5.79 -6.56 -8.99
CA LYS A 113 5.30 -7.71 -9.78
C LYS A 113 4.32 -8.60 -9.01
N PRO A 114 3.25 -8.05 -8.43
CA PRO A 114 2.28 -8.87 -7.72
C PRO A 114 1.50 -9.75 -8.71
N HIS A 115 0.95 -10.88 -8.26
CA HIS A 115 0.05 -11.68 -9.09
C HIS A 115 -1.25 -10.95 -9.39
N ILE A 116 -1.77 -10.20 -8.40
CA ILE A 116 -3.01 -9.44 -8.53
C ILE A 116 -2.78 -8.00 -8.05
N LEU A 117 -3.21 -7.03 -8.86
CA LEU A 117 -3.24 -5.62 -8.50
C LEU A 117 -4.67 -5.14 -8.34
N TYR A 118 -4.96 -4.50 -7.21
CA TYR A 118 -6.16 -3.69 -6.98
C TYR A 118 -5.78 -2.21 -6.86
N PRO A 119 -6.01 -1.37 -7.89
CA PRO A 119 -5.99 0.08 -7.71
C PRO A 119 -7.12 0.48 -6.76
N TYR A 120 -6.78 1.31 -5.75
CA TYR A 120 -7.78 1.78 -4.78
C TYR A 120 -7.55 3.26 -4.44
N HIS A 121 -8.43 3.83 -3.61
CA HIS A 121 -8.35 5.25 -3.18
C HIS A 121 -8.13 6.19 -4.38
N TYR A 122 -8.93 6.03 -5.44
CA TYR A 122 -8.66 6.73 -6.70
C TYR A 122 -9.48 8.02 -6.91
N GLY A 123 -10.49 8.28 -6.07
CA GLY A 123 -11.32 9.47 -6.19
C GLY A 123 -11.85 9.65 -7.63
N ASN A 124 -11.49 10.76 -8.25
CA ASN A 124 -11.86 11.08 -9.64
C ASN A 124 -10.77 10.68 -10.67
N THR A 125 -9.71 10.01 -10.25
CA THR A 125 -8.64 9.57 -11.17
C THR A 125 -9.14 8.42 -12.04
N ASP A 126 -8.89 8.52 -13.36
CA ASP A 126 -9.23 7.44 -14.29
C ASP A 126 -8.26 6.26 -14.14
N ILE A 127 -8.65 5.29 -13.31
CA ILE A 127 -7.86 4.08 -13.05
C ILE A 127 -7.80 3.09 -14.22
N ASN A 128 -8.65 3.26 -15.26
CA ASN A 128 -8.54 2.44 -16.46
C ASN A 128 -7.20 2.65 -17.17
N LYS A 129 -6.56 3.81 -17.01
CA LYS A 129 -5.20 4.07 -17.49
C LYS A 129 -4.17 3.10 -16.90
N VAL A 130 -4.32 2.70 -15.63
CA VAL A 130 -3.46 1.69 -15.01
C VAL A 130 -3.65 0.34 -15.69
N LYS A 131 -4.90 -0.10 -15.89
CA LYS A 131 -5.22 -1.36 -16.56
C LYS A 131 -4.71 -1.38 -18.00
N GLU A 132 -4.89 -0.29 -18.74
CA GLU A 132 -4.41 -0.17 -20.13
C GLU A 132 -2.88 -0.15 -20.20
N GLY A 133 -2.21 0.57 -19.30
CA GLY A 133 -0.75 0.62 -19.24
C GLY A 133 -0.11 -0.72 -18.89
N LEU A 134 -0.83 -1.61 -18.20
CA LEU A 134 -0.38 -2.95 -17.81
C LEU A 134 -0.96 -4.08 -18.69
N LYS A 135 -1.63 -3.77 -19.80
CA LYS A 135 -2.27 -4.78 -20.66
C LYS A 135 -1.32 -5.84 -21.23
N ASN A 136 -0.05 -5.50 -21.38
CA ASN A 136 1.00 -6.41 -21.87
C ASN A 136 1.77 -7.10 -20.73
N GLU A 137 1.49 -6.76 -19.48
CA GLU A 137 2.09 -7.39 -18.32
C GLU A 137 1.50 -8.80 -18.14
N LYS A 138 2.37 -9.82 -18.15
CA LYS A 138 1.93 -11.23 -18.12
C LYS A 138 1.87 -11.80 -16.70
N THR A 139 2.49 -11.15 -15.75
CA THR A 139 2.64 -11.65 -14.39
C THR A 139 1.60 -11.08 -13.43
N THR A 140 0.95 -9.96 -13.82
CA THR A 140 0.00 -9.24 -12.95
C THR A 140 -1.37 -9.13 -13.60
N GLU A 141 -2.40 -9.62 -12.91
CA GLU A 141 -3.80 -9.38 -13.25
C GLU A 141 -4.29 -8.10 -12.57
N VAL A 142 -4.74 -7.11 -13.35
CA VAL A 142 -5.31 -5.87 -12.82
C VAL A 142 -6.82 -6.03 -12.63
N ARG A 143 -7.27 -5.97 -11.37
CA ARG A 143 -8.68 -6.08 -10.98
C ARG A 143 -9.21 -4.74 -10.48
N ILE A 144 -10.11 -4.12 -11.26
CA ILE A 144 -10.79 -2.89 -10.84
C ILE A 144 -12.02 -3.24 -10.01
N ARG A 145 -12.15 -2.60 -8.85
CA ARG A 145 -13.29 -2.70 -7.93
C ARG A 145 -13.65 -1.31 -7.43
N ALA A 146 -14.87 -1.14 -6.91
CA ALA A 146 -15.32 0.13 -6.29
C ALA A 146 -14.67 0.31 -4.90
N LEU A 147 -13.37 0.60 -4.89
CA LEU A 147 -12.53 0.81 -3.69
C LEU A 147 -12.10 2.29 -3.60
N GLN A 148 -13.08 3.19 -3.61
CA GLN A 148 -12.89 4.64 -3.52
C GLN A 148 -12.55 5.09 -2.11
#